data_196431947d50c87b6d3a725722427bcb
#
_entry.id   196431947d50c87b6d3a725722427bcb
#
_cell.length_a   1.000
_cell.length_b   1.000
_cell.length_c   1.000
_cell.angle_alpha   90.00
_cell.angle_beta   90.00
_cell.angle_gamma   90.00
#
_symmetry.space_group_name_H-M   'P 1'
#
loop_
_entity.id
_entity.type
_entity.pdbx_description
1 polymer ?
#
loop_
_entity_poly.entity_id
_entity_poly.type
_entity_poly.pdbx_seq_one_letter_code
_entity_poly.pdbx_strand_id
1 'polypeptide(L)'
;RSVSRGLGDVYKRQGLDSEAHRAAVQADVPTVAFLGTAIDKTYPASNAKLRTAIEKGGGAVCSEYPPGYSGRTTGTFLARNRLIAAQSEALCVAEARTRSGTLNTVGHAERLGRPVLAVPGSIYSALSEGTNELLRTHRAEPLCKAADALDILGIGAETAAPAQQRFDPATVSADAQAVYAVLKPTPQSIDALCAAASLPAGRVLAACTELELMGGAQAQPGRRYIAV
;
A
#
# COMPACT_ATOMS: atom_id res chain seq x y z
N ARG A 1 14.20 -5.52 -7.43
CA ARG A 1 14.63 -4.77 -6.22
C ARG A 1 13.53 -3.78 -5.82
N SER A 2 12.96 -3.97 -4.66
CA SER A 2 12.03 -3.01 -4.10
C SER A 2 12.81 -1.85 -3.49
N VAL A 3 12.68 -0.65 -4.03
CA VAL A 3 13.18 0.57 -3.41
C VAL A 3 12.00 1.28 -2.80
N SER A 4 11.90 1.27 -1.48
CA SER A 4 10.86 1.97 -0.76
C SER A 4 11.39 3.27 -0.18
N ARG A 5 10.52 4.28 -0.09
CA ARG A 5 10.86 5.57 0.50
C ARG A 5 11.24 5.43 1.97
N GLY A 6 12.38 5.98 2.31
CA GLY A 6 12.78 6.08 3.71
C GLY A 6 11.89 6.99 4.53
N LEU A 7 11.53 6.50 5.63
CA LEU A 7 11.19 7.11 6.91
C LEU A 7 10.81 8.61 6.92
N GLY A 8 9.58 8.86 6.67
CA GLY A 8 8.72 9.78 7.34
C GLY A 8 8.86 11.28 7.24
N ASP A 9 7.79 11.91 6.83
CA ASP A 9 7.49 13.32 7.08
C ASP A 9 6.92 13.51 8.51
N VAL A 10 7.29 14.61 9.14
CA VAL A 10 7.50 14.82 10.58
C VAL A 10 6.29 14.70 11.51
N TYR A 11 5.04 14.48 11.11
CA TYR A 11 3.97 14.50 12.14
C TYR A 11 2.78 13.54 12.00
N LYS A 12 2.55 12.86 10.88
CA LYS A 12 1.40 11.91 10.76
C LYS A 12 1.53 10.84 9.67
N ARG A 13 2.70 10.68 8.99
CA ARG A 13 2.88 9.74 7.89
C ARG A 13 3.85 8.59 8.21
N GLN A 14 3.92 8.16 9.45
CA GLN A 14 4.79 7.07 9.89
C GLN A 14 4.33 5.68 9.38
N GLY A 15 3.22 5.64 8.62
CA GLY A 15 2.55 4.43 8.17
C GLY A 15 3.11 3.86 6.86
N LEU A 16 2.86 4.52 5.73
CA LEU A 16 2.96 3.91 4.40
C LEU A 16 4.38 3.53 3.98
N ASP A 17 5.37 4.39 4.18
CA ASP A 17 6.77 4.05 3.84
C ASP A 17 7.28 2.88 4.70
N SER A 18 6.93 2.88 5.98
CA SER A 18 7.29 1.79 6.89
C SER A 18 6.53 0.50 6.55
N GLU A 19 5.27 0.59 6.14
CA GLU A 19 4.49 -0.57 5.69
C GLU A 19 5.06 -1.17 4.41
N ALA A 20 5.48 -0.35 3.46
CA ALA A 20 6.13 -0.84 2.25
C ALA A 20 7.43 -1.61 2.55
N HIS A 21 8.25 -1.11 3.50
CA HIS A 21 9.44 -1.84 3.95
C HIS A 21 9.08 -3.12 4.70
N ARG A 22 8.04 -3.09 5.58
CA ARG A 22 7.56 -4.30 6.27
C ARG A 22 7.08 -5.35 5.30
N ALA A 23 6.27 -4.97 4.31
CA ALA A 23 5.78 -5.88 3.28
C ALA A 23 6.94 -6.53 2.50
N ALA A 24 7.97 -5.76 2.13
CA ALA A 24 9.14 -6.30 1.46
C ALA A 24 9.90 -7.31 2.35
N VAL A 25 10.11 -6.97 3.63
CA VAL A 25 10.77 -7.87 4.60
C VAL A 25 9.95 -9.15 4.83
N GLN A 26 8.61 -9.03 4.93
CA GLN A 26 7.72 -10.19 5.09
C GLN A 26 7.71 -11.11 3.86
N ALA A 27 7.89 -10.53 2.68
CA ALA A 27 7.98 -11.27 1.43
C ALA A 27 9.40 -11.79 1.12
N ASP A 28 10.35 -11.64 2.06
CA ASP A 28 11.77 -12.00 1.89
C ASP A 28 12.41 -11.31 0.66
N VAL A 29 11.97 -10.08 0.36
CA VAL A 29 12.48 -9.25 -0.74
C VAL A 29 13.39 -8.15 -0.20
N PRO A 30 14.66 -8.05 -0.66
CA PRO A 30 15.55 -6.98 -0.24
C PRO A 30 14.97 -5.59 -0.51
N THR A 31 15.05 -4.70 0.49
CA THR A 31 14.55 -3.33 0.38
C THR A 31 15.63 -2.33 0.82
N VAL A 32 15.64 -1.14 0.21
CA VAL A 32 16.64 -0.11 0.50
C VAL A 32 15.96 1.14 1.08
N ALA A 33 16.37 1.54 2.28
CA ALA A 33 15.88 2.72 2.96
C ALA A 33 16.92 3.86 2.86
N PHE A 34 16.47 5.03 2.39
CA PHE A 34 17.29 6.24 2.39
C PHE A 34 16.90 7.15 3.55
N LEU A 35 17.88 7.57 4.36
CA LEU A 35 17.67 8.43 5.52
C LEU A 35 17.92 9.90 5.17
N GLY A 36 17.14 10.80 5.77
CA GLY A 36 17.39 12.24 5.82
C GLY A 36 18.14 12.66 7.09
N THR A 37 18.71 11.70 7.83
CA THR A 37 19.46 11.88 9.08
C THR A 37 20.82 11.20 8.98
N ALA A 38 21.69 11.40 9.97
CA ALA A 38 22.95 10.65 10.07
C ALA A 38 22.72 9.14 10.01
N ILE A 39 23.67 8.41 9.45
CA ILE A 39 23.57 6.94 9.25
C ILE A 39 23.46 6.17 10.57
N ASP A 40 24.02 6.68 11.66
CA ASP A 40 23.96 6.10 13.00
C ASP A 40 22.63 6.38 13.74
N LYS A 41 21.75 7.19 13.15
CA LYS A 41 20.47 7.57 13.76
C LYS A 41 19.29 6.87 13.08
N THR A 42 18.36 6.38 13.88
CA THR A 42 17.06 5.88 13.38
C THR A 42 15.99 6.91 13.69
N TYR A 43 15.33 7.38 12.64
CA TYR A 43 14.21 8.31 12.78
C TYR A 43 13.01 7.85 11.93
N PRO A 44 11.82 7.76 12.53
CA PRO A 44 11.54 7.83 13.97
C PRO A 44 12.16 6.64 14.73
N ALA A 45 12.42 6.82 16.03
CA ALA A 45 13.04 5.79 16.87
C ALA A 45 12.22 4.48 16.92
N SER A 46 10.89 4.57 16.74
CA SER A 46 9.98 3.42 16.64
C SER A 46 10.34 2.43 15.52
N ASN A 47 11.07 2.87 14.50
CA ASN A 47 11.49 2.04 13.36
C ASN A 47 12.83 1.29 13.58
N ALA A 48 13.39 1.29 14.79
CA ALA A 48 14.65 0.60 15.07
C ALA A 48 14.59 -0.91 14.74
N LYS A 49 13.48 -1.58 15.10
CA LYS A 49 13.27 -3.00 14.78
C LYS A 49 13.16 -3.23 13.26
N LEU A 50 12.46 -2.33 12.55
CA LEU A 50 12.33 -2.42 11.09
C LEU A 50 13.68 -2.22 10.40
N ARG A 51 14.49 -1.26 10.86
CA ARG A 51 15.86 -1.05 10.35
C ARG A 51 16.67 -2.35 10.45
N THR A 52 16.71 -2.96 11.64
CA THR A 52 17.43 -4.22 11.84
C THR A 52 16.87 -5.35 10.95
N ALA A 53 15.57 -5.40 10.73
CA ALA A 53 14.96 -6.39 9.84
C ALA A 53 15.34 -6.18 8.38
N ILE A 54 15.39 -4.93 7.90
CA ILE A 54 15.88 -4.57 6.55
C ILE A 54 17.32 -5.05 6.36
N GLU A 55 18.22 -4.71 7.30
CA GLU A 55 19.64 -5.07 7.24
C GLU A 55 19.85 -6.60 7.27
N LYS A 56 19.09 -7.34 8.10
CA LYS A 56 19.15 -8.80 8.18
C LYS A 56 18.55 -9.50 6.95
N GLY A 57 17.54 -8.91 6.32
CA GLY A 57 16.88 -9.43 5.13
C GLY A 57 17.63 -9.15 3.82
N GLY A 58 18.93 -8.84 3.87
CA GLY A 58 19.73 -8.55 2.69
C GLY A 58 19.45 -7.19 2.03
N GLY A 59 18.66 -6.34 2.69
CA GLY A 59 18.43 -4.96 2.29
C GLY A 59 19.54 -4.01 2.76
N ALA A 60 19.34 -2.71 2.57
CA ALA A 60 20.30 -1.70 2.98
C ALA A 60 19.62 -0.45 3.58
N VAL A 61 20.37 0.20 4.49
CA VAL A 61 20.01 1.54 4.99
C VAL A 61 21.13 2.49 4.58
N CYS A 62 20.77 3.53 3.83
CA CYS A 62 21.73 4.46 3.23
C CYS A 62 21.49 5.89 3.73
N SER A 63 22.56 6.65 3.89
CA SER A 63 22.51 8.07 4.18
C SER A 63 23.67 8.81 3.54
N GLU A 64 23.47 10.05 3.15
CA GLU A 64 24.54 10.99 2.76
C GLU A 64 25.19 11.67 3.98
N TYR A 65 24.63 11.47 5.17
CA TYR A 65 25.08 12.13 6.39
C TYR A 65 25.90 11.15 7.25
N PRO A 66 27.18 11.49 7.56
CA PRO A 66 28.07 10.60 8.31
C PRO A 66 27.60 10.42 9.76
N PRO A 67 28.13 9.42 10.48
CA PRO A 67 27.88 9.25 11.90
C PRO A 67 28.16 10.53 12.69
N GLY A 68 27.33 10.82 13.68
CA GLY A 68 27.46 12.03 14.52
C GLY A 68 26.97 13.33 13.89
N TYR A 69 26.57 13.34 12.61
CA TYR A 69 25.98 14.54 12.01
C TYR A 69 24.73 14.97 12.77
N SER A 70 24.72 16.21 13.25
CA SER A 70 23.63 16.75 14.11
C SER A 70 22.55 17.48 13.34
N GLY A 71 22.80 17.88 12.09
CA GLY A 71 21.81 18.56 11.25
C GLY A 71 20.64 17.65 10.95
N ARG A 72 19.44 18.08 11.35
CA ARG A 72 18.16 17.46 10.96
C ARG A 72 17.19 18.59 10.66
N THR A 73 17.02 18.86 9.38
CA THR A 73 16.17 19.94 8.91
C THR A 73 15.22 19.42 7.83
N THR A 74 14.17 20.16 7.54
CA THR A 74 13.31 19.88 6.38
C THR A 74 14.16 19.77 5.10
N GLY A 75 15.23 20.56 5.00
CA GLY A 75 16.17 20.54 3.87
C GLY A 75 16.87 19.18 3.68
N THR A 76 17.31 18.50 4.77
CA THR A 76 17.97 17.20 4.65
C THR A 76 17.03 16.11 4.16
N PHE A 77 15.76 16.16 4.55
CA PHE A 77 14.74 15.24 4.06
C PHE A 77 14.38 15.50 2.58
N LEU A 78 14.31 16.75 2.16
CA LEU A 78 14.06 17.12 0.77
C LEU A 78 15.27 16.75 -0.12
N ALA A 79 16.50 17.00 0.36
CA ALA A 79 17.72 16.61 -0.35
C ALA A 79 17.79 15.09 -0.58
N ARG A 80 17.46 14.28 0.45
CA ARG A 80 17.42 12.83 0.36
C ARG A 80 16.46 12.32 -0.73
N ASN A 81 15.34 13.02 -0.97
CA ASN A 81 14.30 12.57 -1.90
C ASN A 81 14.81 12.35 -3.34
N ARG A 82 15.86 13.07 -3.76
CA ARG A 82 16.51 12.84 -5.06
C ARG A 82 17.15 11.45 -5.18
N LEU A 83 17.65 10.91 -4.06
CA LEU A 83 18.25 9.57 -4.05
C LEU A 83 17.20 8.49 -4.23
N ILE A 84 16.03 8.67 -3.61
CA ILE A 84 14.90 7.76 -3.78
C ILE A 84 14.50 7.71 -5.25
N ALA A 85 14.27 8.88 -5.87
CA ALA A 85 13.89 8.97 -7.27
C ALA A 85 14.97 8.39 -8.21
N ALA A 86 16.26 8.63 -7.91
CA ALA A 86 17.37 8.15 -8.73
C ALA A 86 17.53 6.62 -8.69
N GLN A 87 17.25 6.00 -7.56
CA GLN A 87 17.34 4.54 -7.37
C GLN A 87 16.07 3.78 -7.74
N SER A 88 15.00 4.49 -8.09
CA SER A 88 13.72 3.88 -8.47
C SER A 88 13.60 3.78 -9.99
N GLU A 89 13.05 2.70 -10.48
CA GLU A 89 12.65 2.56 -11.90
C GLU A 89 11.30 3.23 -12.15
N ALA A 90 10.41 3.22 -11.14
CA ALA A 90 9.16 3.97 -11.12
C ALA A 90 8.89 4.51 -9.71
N LEU A 91 8.13 5.60 -9.60
CA LEU A 91 7.75 6.22 -8.35
C LEU A 91 6.25 6.00 -8.08
N CYS A 92 5.91 5.22 -7.05
CA CYS A 92 4.54 5.04 -6.59
C CYS A 92 4.20 6.04 -5.47
N VAL A 93 3.15 6.83 -5.65
CA VAL A 93 2.67 7.82 -4.69
C VAL A 93 1.33 7.36 -4.14
N ALA A 94 1.31 6.83 -2.90
CA ALA A 94 0.09 6.35 -2.28
C ALA A 94 -0.76 7.50 -1.71
N GLU A 95 -0.14 8.51 -1.08
CA GLU A 95 -0.80 9.68 -0.53
C GLU A 95 0.05 10.94 -0.72
N ALA A 96 -0.59 12.05 -1.03
CA ALA A 96 0.03 13.38 -1.07
C ALA A 96 -1.00 14.47 -0.80
N ARG A 97 -0.65 15.42 0.07
CA ARG A 97 -1.36 16.71 0.15
C ARG A 97 -0.84 17.66 -0.92
N THR A 98 -1.59 18.71 -1.25
CA THR A 98 -1.24 19.73 -2.26
C THR A 98 0.16 20.34 -2.05
N ARG A 99 0.60 20.49 -0.79
CA ARG A 99 1.94 20.98 -0.43
C ARG A 99 2.66 19.96 0.42
N SER A 100 3.11 18.87 -0.18
CA SER A 100 3.83 17.83 0.56
C SER A 100 5.24 17.60 0.03
N GLY A 101 6.14 17.15 0.91
CA GLY A 101 7.48 16.71 0.53
C GLY A 101 7.47 15.58 -0.51
N THR A 102 6.36 14.84 -0.61
CA THR A 102 6.13 13.81 -1.63
C THR A 102 6.19 14.40 -3.05
N LEU A 103 5.60 15.58 -3.26
CA LEU A 103 5.64 16.26 -4.57
C LEU A 103 7.05 16.72 -4.97
N ASN A 104 7.93 16.97 -4.00
CA ASN A 104 9.35 17.19 -4.27
C ASN A 104 9.99 15.93 -4.88
N THR A 105 9.67 14.74 -4.38
CA THR A 105 10.18 13.49 -4.96
C THR A 105 9.61 13.25 -6.36
N VAL A 106 8.34 13.57 -6.59
CA VAL A 106 7.73 13.54 -7.94
C VAL A 106 8.53 14.42 -8.90
N GLY A 107 8.83 15.67 -8.54
CA GLY A 107 9.64 16.55 -9.36
C GLY A 107 11.06 16.03 -9.62
N HIS A 108 11.65 15.23 -8.74
CA HIS A 108 12.92 14.56 -9.01
C HIS A 108 12.73 13.39 -9.99
N ALA A 109 11.68 12.56 -9.84
CA ALA A 109 11.38 11.47 -10.74
C ALA A 109 11.13 11.97 -12.17
N GLU A 110 10.34 13.02 -12.33
CA GLU A 110 10.07 13.67 -13.63
C GLU A 110 11.36 14.12 -14.33
N ARG A 111 12.25 14.82 -13.60
CA ARG A 111 13.54 15.27 -14.17
C ARG A 111 14.45 14.11 -14.59
N LEU A 112 14.29 12.96 -13.98
CA LEU A 112 15.04 11.74 -14.29
C LEU A 112 14.34 10.86 -15.33
N GLY A 113 13.19 11.29 -15.86
CA GLY A 113 12.41 10.49 -16.81
C GLY A 113 11.84 9.21 -16.18
N ARG A 114 11.65 9.18 -14.86
CA ARG A 114 11.07 8.03 -14.17
C ARG A 114 9.56 8.11 -14.18
N PRO A 115 8.84 7.03 -14.58
CA PRO A 115 7.39 6.98 -14.50
C PRO A 115 6.90 7.25 -13.07
N VAL A 116 5.81 8.00 -12.97
CA VAL A 116 5.14 8.27 -11.70
C VAL A 116 3.75 7.62 -11.74
N LEU A 117 3.43 6.84 -10.71
CA LEU A 117 2.10 6.28 -10.50
C LEU A 117 1.50 6.89 -9.24
N ALA A 118 0.21 7.17 -9.24
CA ALA A 118 -0.49 7.73 -8.10
C ALA A 118 -1.76 6.96 -7.77
N VAL A 119 -1.96 6.65 -6.49
CA VAL A 119 -3.20 6.01 -6.03
C VAL A 119 -4.33 7.03 -6.07
N PRO A 120 -5.43 6.78 -6.83
CA PRO A 120 -6.63 7.60 -6.78
C PRO A 120 -7.24 7.57 -5.37
N GLY A 121 -7.81 8.67 -4.94
CA GLY A 121 -8.43 8.72 -3.62
C GLY A 121 -9.66 9.61 -3.58
N SER A 122 -10.34 9.64 -2.43
CA SER A 122 -11.53 10.46 -2.26
C SER A 122 -11.23 11.95 -2.45
N ILE A 123 -12.06 12.63 -3.22
CA ILE A 123 -11.98 14.10 -3.41
C ILE A 123 -12.24 14.88 -2.10
N TYR A 124 -12.79 14.24 -1.09
CA TYR A 124 -13.00 14.81 0.24
C TYR A 124 -11.84 14.56 1.21
N SER A 125 -10.82 13.82 0.77
CA SER A 125 -9.63 13.54 1.59
C SER A 125 -8.49 14.46 1.26
N ALA A 126 -8.04 15.26 2.23
CA ALA A 126 -6.86 16.09 2.08
C ALA A 126 -5.57 15.29 1.78
N LEU A 127 -5.53 14.00 2.11
CA LEU A 127 -4.39 13.12 1.82
C LEU A 127 -4.35 12.69 0.35
N SER A 128 -5.47 12.80 -0.36
CA SER A 128 -5.59 12.43 -1.77
C SER A 128 -5.54 13.63 -2.73
N GLU A 129 -5.54 14.87 -2.22
CA GLU A 129 -5.52 16.08 -3.06
C GLU A 129 -4.34 16.09 -4.04
N GLY A 130 -3.14 15.78 -3.54
CA GLY A 130 -1.93 15.79 -4.35
C GLY A 130 -1.86 14.63 -5.34
N THR A 131 -2.32 13.42 -4.97
CA THR A 131 -2.37 12.28 -5.89
C THR A 131 -3.42 12.51 -6.98
N ASN A 132 -4.61 12.98 -6.63
CA ASN A 132 -5.66 13.32 -7.58
C ASN A 132 -5.22 14.45 -8.53
N GLU A 133 -4.47 15.46 -8.04
CA GLU A 133 -3.92 16.51 -8.87
C GLU A 133 -2.87 15.99 -9.86
N LEU A 134 -2.01 15.08 -9.45
CA LEU A 134 -1.05 14.43 -10.36
C LEU A 134 -1.77 13.68 -11.49
N LEU A 135 -2.83 12.94 -11.16
CA LEU A 135 -3.65 12.23 -12.14
C LEU A 135 -4.38 13.20 -13.07
N ARG A 136 -5.03 14.23 -12.51
CA ARG A 136 -5.76 15.24 -13.28
C ARG A 136 -4.88 16.00 -14.28
N THR A 137 -3.62 16.22 -13.92
CA THR A 137 -2.64 16.94 -14.74
C THR A 137 -1.78 16.03 -15.61
N HIS A 138 -2.09 14.74 -15.70
CA HIS A 138 -1.35 13.73 -16.46
C HIS A 138 0.16 13.66 -16.11
N ARG A 139 0.50 13.95 -14.86
CA ARG A 139 1.86 13.82 -14.31
C ARG A 139 2.10 12.48 -13.63
N ALA A 140 1.05 11.68 -13.48
CA ALA A 140 1.14 10.32 -12.98
C ALA A 140 0.09 9.44 -13.67
N GLU A 141 0.43 8.17 -13.86
CA GLU A 141 -0.52 7.13 -14.23
C GLU A 141 -1.30 6.63 -12.99
N PRO A 142 -2.54 6.19 -13.14
CA PRO A 142 -3.30 5.66 -12.01
C PRO A 142 -2.73 4.33 -11.52
N LEU A 143 -2.54 4.21 -10.20
CA LEU A 143 -2.17 2.97 -9.53
C LEU A 143 -3.40 2.42 -8.79
N CYS A 144 -4.18 1.59 -9.46
CA CYS A 144 -5.40 0.98 -8.92
C CYS A 144 -5.15 -0.44 -8.40
N LYS A 145 -4.13 -1.11 -8.92
CA LYS A 145 -3.70 -2.47 -8.55
C LYS A 145 -2.19 -2.64 -8.75
N ALA A 146 -1.60 -3.64 -8.14
CA ALA A 146 -0.17 -3.90 -8.26
C ALA A 146 0.28 -4.15 -9.72
N ALA A 147 -0.58 -4.76 -10.55
CA ALA A 147 -0.28 -5.00 -11.95
C ALA A 147 0.00 -3.71 -12.74
N ASP A 148 -0.66 -2.59 -12.41
CA ASP A 148 -0.44 -1.31 -13.10
C ASP A 148 1.03 -0.85 -12.99
N ALA A 149 1.68 -1.12 -11.85
CA ALA A 149 3.10 -0.82 -11.67
C ALA A 149 4.00 -1.78 -12.49
N LEU A 150 3.63 -3.04 -12.60
CA LEU A 150 4.37 -4.03 -13.39
C LEU A 150 4.25 -3.75 -14.89
N ASP A 151 3.07 -3.38 -15.36
CA ASP A 151 2.81 -3.03 -16.75
C ASP A 151 3.67 -1.83 -17.19
N ILE A 152 3.76 -0.79 -16.35
CA ILE A 152 4.62 0.39 -16.62
C ILE A 152 6.11 0.03 -16.66
N LEU A 153 6.53 -0.92 -15.84
CA LEU A 153 7.91 -1.40 -15.81
C LEU A 153 8.24 -2.40 -16.92
N GLY A 154 7.25 -2.80 -17.75
CA GLY A 154 7.41 -3.81 -18.76
C GLY A 154 7.71 -5.21 -18.20
N ILE A 155 7.39 -5.42 -16.93
CA ILE A 155 7.52 -6.71 -16.26
C ILE A 155 6.22 -7.47 -16.53
N GLY A 156 6.23 -8.35 -17.50
CA GLY A 156 5.04 -9.10 -17.93
C GLY A 156 4.37 -9.84 -16.78
N ALA A 157 3.06 -9.91 -16.82
CA ALA A 157 2.18 -10.47 -15.78
C ALA A 157 2.41 -11.97 -15.48
N GLU A 158 3.34 -12.63 -16.15
CA GLU A 158 3.64 -14.05 -15.92
C GLU A 158 4.30 -14.32 -14.55
N THR A 159 4.80 -13.28 -13.85
CA THR A 159 5.50 -13.46 -12.56
C THR A 159 4.79 -12.85 -11.35
N ALA A 160 3.67 -12.20 -11.53
CA ALA A 160 2.95 -11.55 -10.43
C ALA A 160 1.45 -11.83 -10.46
N ALA A 161 1.07 -13.10 -10.36
CA ALA A 161 -0.12 -13.40 -9.60
C ALA A 161 0.31 -13.29 -8.12
N PRO A 162 -0.11 -12.27 -7.33
CA PRO A 162 -0.19 -12.48 -5.92
C PRO A 162 -1.06 -13.72 -5.80
N ALA A 163 -0.62 -14.70 -5.04
CA ALA A 163 -1.53 -15.68 -4.50
C ALA A 163 -2.55 -14.88 -3.67
N GLN A 164 -3.58 -14.35 -4.32
CA GLN A 164 -4.86 -14.22 -3.65
C GLN A 164 -5.07 -15.62 -3.10
N GLN A 165 -4.96 -15.76 -1.80
CA GLN A 165 -5.46 -16.97 -1.15
C GLN A 165 -6.87 -17.10 -1.70
N ARG A 166 -7.03 -17.97 -2.71
CA ARG A 166 -8.34 -18.27 -3.25
C ARG A 166 -9.12 -18.75 -2.07
N PHE A 167 -10.15 -18.00 -1.73
CA PHE A 167 -11.08 -18.42 -0.71
C PHE A 167 -11.49 -19.85 -1.03
N ASP A 168 -11.20 -20.75 -0.09
CA ASP A 168 -11.60 -22.15 -0.22
C ASP A 168 -12.90 -22.34 0.58
N PRO A 169 -14.04 -22.52 -0.10
CA PRO A 169 -15.31 -22.73 0.58
C PRO A 169 -15.31 -23.93 1.54
N ALA A 170 -14.40 -24.90 1.35
CA ALA A 170 -14.32 -26.06 2.23
C ALA A 170 -13.76 -25.73 3.63
N THR A 171 -13.15 -24.56 3.81
CA THR A 171 -12.52 -24.16 5.08
C THR A 171 -13.46 -23.43 6.04
N VAL A 172 -14.68 -23.13 5.63
CA VAL A 172 -15.66 -22.39 6.42
C VAL A 172 -16.84 -23.27 6.83
N SER A 173 -17.64 -22.80 7.80
CA SER A 173 -18.81 -23.52 8.32
C SER A 173 -19.83 -23.85 7.23
N ALA A 174 -20.68 -24.85 7.47
CA ALA A 174 -21.75 -25.24 6.54
C ALA A 174 -22.69 -24.08 6.20
N ASP A 175 -22.97 -23.18 7.15
CA ASP A 175 -23.77 -21.98 6.94
C ASP A 175 -23.08 -20.98 6.03
N ALA A 176 -21.76 -20.78 6.24
CA ALA A 176 -20.98 -19.91 5.39
C ALA A 176 -20.87 -20.45 3.95
N GLN A 177 -20.73 -21.77 3.79
CA GLN A 177 -20.78 -22.42 2.47
C GLN A 177 -22.14 -22.18 1.77
N ALA A 178 -23.26 -22.37 2.51
CA ALA A 178 -24.60 -22.15 1.97
C ALA A 178 -24.83 -20.68 1.56
N VAL A 179 -24.34 -19.73 2.35
CA VAL A 179 -24.42 -18.31 2.02
C VAL A 179 -23.52 -17.97 0.83
N TYR A 180 -22.30 -18.48 0.79
CA TYR A 180 -21.36 -18.25 -0.31
C TYR A 180 -21.88 -18.78 -1.65
N ALA A 181 -22.55 -19.93 -1.64
CA ALA A 181 -23.15 -20.51 -2.85
C ALA A 181 -24.22 -19.63 -3.52
N VAL A 182 -24.87 -18.75 -2.76
CA VAL A 182 -25.91 -17.83 -3.26
C VAL A 182 -25.44 -16.38 -3.35
N LEU A 183 -24.22 -16.09 -2.87
CA LEU A 183 -23.64 -14.76 -2.89
C LEU A 183 -23.21 -14.39 -4.32
N LYS A 184 -23.53 -13.15 -4.73
CA LYS A 184 -23.24 -12.64 -6.08
C LYS A 184 -22.21 -11.53 -6.03
N PRO A 185 -21.53 -11.22 -7.15
CA PRO A 185 -20.67 -10.03 -7.26
C PRO A 185 -21.43 -8.69 -7.12
N THR A 186 -22.77 -8.72 -7.14
CA THR A 186 -23.63 -7.54 -6.96
C THR A 186 -24.13 -7.44 -5.52
N PRO A 187 -24.25 -6.22 -4.94
CA PRO A 187 -24.64 -6.05 -3.53
C PRO A 187 -26.03 -6.66 -3.20
N GLN A 188 -26.04 -7.63 -2.30
CA GLN A 188 -27.26 -8.31 -1.82
C GLN A 188 -27.53 -7.93 -0.35
N SER A 189 -28.80 -7.73 -0.01
CA SER A 189 -29.21 -7.47 1.37
C SER A 189 -29.23 -8.76 2.20
N ILE A 190 -29.17 -8.63 3.53
CA ILE A 190 -29.30 -9.77 4.45
C ILE A 190 -30.60 -10.53 4.19
N ASP A 191 -31.69 -9.82 3.97
CA ASP A 191 -33.01 -10.47 3.72
C ASP A 191 -33.01 -11.29 2.41
N ALA A 192 -32.36 -10.79 1.38
CA ALA A 192 -32.21 -11.52 0.12
C ALA A 192 -31.34 -12.78 0.30
N LEU A 193 -30.26 -12.70 1.11
CA LEU A 193 -29.42 -13.85 1.44
C LEU A 193 -30.15 -14.87 2.31
N CYS A 194 -30.97 -14.41 3.28
CA CYS A 194 -31.82 -15.29 4.10
C CYS A 194 -32.80 -16.11 3.24
N ALA A 195 -33.44 -15.44 2.30
CA ALA A 195 -34.39 -16.11 1.40
C ALA A 195 -33.68 -17.10 0.46
N ALA A 196 -32.50 -16.71 -0.08
CA ALA A 196 -31.75 -17.53 -1.03
C ALA A 196 -31.06 -18.75 -0.36
N ALA A 197 -30.48 -18.57 0.83
CA ALA A 197 -29.81 -19.63 1.57
C ALA A 197 -30.78 -20.46 2.47
N SER A 198 -32.02 -20.05 2.61
CA SER A 198 -33.01 -20.65 3.52
C SER A 198 -32.53 -20.71 4.97
N LEU A 199 -31.83 -19.67 5.42
CA LEU A 199 -31.26 -19.55 6.76
C LEU A 199 -31.83 -18.32 7.50
N PRO A 200 -32.01 -18.40 8.84
CA PRO A 200 -32.44 -17.25 9.63
C PRO A 200 -31.37 -16.16 9.68
N ALA A 201 -31.77 -14.89 9.84
CA ALA A 201 -30.93 -13.72 9.75
C ALA A 201 -29.69 -13.77 10.66
N GLY A 202 -29.80 -14.28 11.88
CA GLY A 202 -28.67 -14.42 12.80
C GLY A 202 -27.57 -15.37 12.27
N ARG A 203 -27.95 -16.47 11.61
CA ARG A 203 -27.02 -17.42 11.00
C ARG A 203 -26.39 -16.85 9.74
N VAL A 204 -27.17 -16.12 8.90
CA VAL A 204 -26.63 -15.43 7.71
C VAL A 204 -25.64 -14.35 8.10
N LEU A 205 -25.90 -13.56 9.16
CA LEU A 205 -24.95 -12.55 9.64
C LEU A 205 -23.65 -13.17 10.14
N ALA A 206 -23.72 -14.26 10.93
CA ALA A 206 -22.54 -14.98 11.39
C ALA A 206 -21.74 -15.54 10.20
N ALA A 207 -22.42 -16.16 9.23
CA ALA A 207 -21.82 -16.68 8.00
C ALA A 207 -21.16 -15.56 7.16
N CYS A 208 -21.81 -14.41 6.98
CA CYS A 208 -21.20 -13.26 6.29
C CYS A 208 -19.95 -12.75 7.00
N THR A 209 -19.95 -12.67 8.33
CA THR A 209 -18.76 -12.26 9.10
C THR A 209 -17.62 -13.27 8.94
N GLU A 210 -17.90 -14.55 8.98
CA GLU A 210 -16.93 -15.61 8.73
C GLU A 210 -16.33 -15.50 7.33
N LEU A 211 -17.18 -15.32 6.31
CA LEU A 211 -16.76 -15.14 4.92
C LEU A 211 -15.93 -13.87 4.73
N GLU A 212 -16.22 -12.76 5.42
CA GLU A 212 -15.39 -11.56 5.38
C GLU A 212 -14.00 -11.81 5.96
N LEU A 213 -13.92 -12.48 7.10
CA LEU A 213 -12.64 -12.81 7.76
C LEU A 213 -11.79 -13.74 6.90
N MET A 214 -12.41 -14.62 6.14
CA MET A 214 -11.74 -15.60 5.27
C MET A 214 -11.56 -15.08 3.83
N GLY A 215 -12.01 -13.88 3.51
CA GLY A 215 -11.85 -13.25 2.20
C GLY A 215 -12.82 -13.74 1.11
N GLY A 216 -13.90 -14.43 1.47
CA GLY A 216 -14.93 -14.90 0.54
C GLY A 216 -16.06 -13.91 0.30
N ALA A 217 -16.24 -12.90 1.16
CA ALA A 217 -17.25 -11.87 1.03
C ALA A 217 -16.68 -10.50 1.42
N GLN A 218 -17.35 -9.43 0.93
CA GLN A 218 -17.07 -8.06 1.32
C GLN A 218 -18.36 -7.33 1.70
N ALA A 219 -18.37 -6.68 2.88
CA ALA A 219 -19.46 -5.83 3.28
C ALA A 219 -19.50 -4.52 2.46
N GLN A 220 -20.71 -4.09 2.16
CA GLN A 220 -21.01 -2.86 1.44
C GLN A 220 -21.91 -1.95 2.29
N PRO A 221 -21.93 -0.63 2.05
CA PRO A 221 -22.84 0.28 2.74
C PRO A 221 -24.30 -0.19 2.70
N GLY A 222 -25.01 -0.04 3.81
CA GLY A 222 -26.41 -0.47 3.95
C GLY A 222 -26.58 -1.95 4.27
N ARG A 223 -25.61 -2.58 4.95
CA ARG A 223 -25.66 -4.01 5.33
C ARG A 223 -25.88 -4.93 4.12
N ARG A 224 -25.16 -4.67 3.06
CA ARG A 224 -25.15 -5.52 1.87
C ARG A 224 -23.83 -6.24 1.77
N TYR A 225 -23.82 -7.37 1.06
CA TYR A 225 -22.63 -8.20 0.86
C TYR A 225 -22.46 -8.56 -0.61
N ILE A 226 -21.20 -8.69 -1.03
CA ILE A 226 -20.82 -9.17 -2.37
C ILE A 226 -19.85 -10.33 -2.24
N ALA A 227 -19.82 -11.23 -3.21
CA ALA A 227 -18.75 -12.21 -3.36
C ALA A 227 -17.46 -11.53 -3.81
N VAL A 228 -16.30 -12.00 -3.31
CA VAL A 228 -14.96 -11.52 -3.65
C VAL A 228 -14.25 -12.56 -4.51
#